data_c30f305f12e282743f11189adb9e4e30
#
_entry.id   c30f305f12e282743f11189adb9e4e30
#
_cell.length_a   1.000
_cell.length_b   1.000
_cell.length_c   1.000
_cell.angle_alpha   90.00
_cell.angle_beta   90.00
_cell.angle_gamma   90.00
#
_symmetry.space_group_name_H-M   'P 1'
#
loop_
_entity.id
_entity.type
_entity.pdbx_description
1 polymer ?
#
loop_
_entity_poly.entity_id
_entity_poly.type
_entity_poly.pdbx_seq_one_letter_code
_entity_poly.pdbx_strand_id
1 'polypeptide(L)'
;IVIVNLYPFKKNNKKIEMIDIGGPSLLRAASKNYKYITPIIKTEDYSKLIFNLNKNNGETDITFRKKMATKVFKESFIYDNLIYRWFDESKK
;
A
#
# COMPACT_ATOMS: atom_id res chain seq x y z
N ILE A 1 6.89 8.93 7.65
CA ILE A 1 5.62 8.22 7.40
C ILE A 1 5.16 8.52 6.00
N VAL A 2 4.85 7.47 5.24
CA VAL A 2 4.33 7.58 3.88
C VAL A 2 2.95 6.93 3.86
N ILE A 3 1.92 7.72 3.64
CA ILE A 3 0.53 7.25 3.61
C ILE A 3 -0.01 7.46 2.21
N VAL A 4 -0.35 6.37 1.54
CA VAL A 4 -0.87 6.43 0.17
C VAL A 4 -2.02 5.44 0.02
N ASN A 5 -3.14 5.93 -0.46
CA ASN A 5 -4.27 5.09 -0.87
C ASN A 5 -4.20 4.93 -2.38
N LEU A 6 -4.17 3.69 -2.86
CA LEU A 6 -4.11 3.43 -4.29
C LEU A 6 -5.41 3.80 -4.98
N TYR A 7 -5.33 4.24 -6.23
CA TYR A 7 -6.52 4.39 -7.06
C TYR A 7 -7.21 3.02 -7.16
N PRO A 8 -8.52 2.96 -6.92
CA PRO A 8 -9.21 1.68 -7.00
C PRO A 8 -9.26 1.18 -8.45
N PHE A 9 -9.01 -0.11 -8.62
CA PHE A 9 -9.16 -0.76 -9.91
C PHE A 9 -10.37 -1.69 -9.83
N LYS A 10 -11.56 -1.07 -9.82
CA LYS A 10 -12.83 -1.76 -9.57
C LYS A 10 -13.46 -2.27 -10.86
N LYS A 11 -14.31 -3.29 -10.71
CA LYS A 11 -14.99 -3.96 -11.81
C LYS A 11 -15.68 -3.02 -12.80
N ASN A 12 -16.32 -1.96 -12.32
CA ASN A 12 -17.10 -1.04 -13.13
C ASN A 12 -16.33 0.17 -13.64
N ASN A 13 -15.04 0.25 -13.31
CA ASN A 13 -14.23 1.45 -13.54
C ASN A 13 -12.83 1.09 -14.03
N LYS A 14 -12.72 -0.04 -14.71
CA LYS A 14 -11.44 -0.56 -15.18
C LYS A 14 -11.03 0.13 -16.47
N LYS A 15 -10.20 1.14 -16.34
CA LYS A 15 -9.63 1.89 -17.47
C LYS A 15 -8.13 1.96 -17.28
N ILE A 16 -7.41 2.04 -18.38
CA ILE A 16 -5.94 2.13 -18.34
C ILE A 16 -5.48 3.31 -17.47
N GLU A 17 -6.21 4.42 -17.49
CA GLU A 17 -5.89 5.62 -16.71
C GLU A 17 -6.05 5.39 -15.21
N MET A 18 -6.79 4.39 -14.79
CA MET A 18 -7.03 4.08 -13.38
C MET A 18 -5.91 3.26 -12.75
N ILE A 19 -4.94 2.83 -13.54
CA ILE A 19 -3.79 2.11 -13.01
C ILE A 19 -2.87 3.11 -12.32
N ASP A 20 -2.73 2.96 -11.00
CA ASP A 20 -1.90 3.84 -10.20
C ASP A 20 -0.43 3.48 -10.37
N ILE A 21 0.40 4.43 -10.75
CA ILE A 21 1.84 4.22 -10.92
C ILE A 21 2.61 4.84 -9.75
N GLY A 22 2.33 6.11 -9.45
CA GLY A 22 3.07 6.86 -8.43
C GLY A 22 2.86 6.32 -7.02
N GLY A 23 1.61 5.98 -6.67
CA GLY A 23 1.26 5.45 -5.36
C GLY A 23 2.00 4.17 -5.03
N PRO A 24 1.92 3.13 -5.87
CA PRO A 24 2.68 1.90 -5.66
C PRO A 24 4.19 2.13 -5.59
N SER A 25 4.74 3.02 -6.42
CA SER A 25 6.18 3.31 -6.40
C SER A 25 6.62 3.92 -5.07
N LEU A 26 5.87 4.88 -4.55
CA LEU A 26 6.14 5.50 -3.25
C LEU A 26 6.06 4.48 -2.12
N LEU A 27 5.04 3.62 -2.14
CA LEU A 27 4.86 2.61 -1.11
C LEU A 27 5.96 1.54 -1.15
N ARG A 28 6.39 1.15 -2.36
CA ARG A 28 7.47 0.18 -2.50
C ARG A 28 8.79 0.75 -1.96
N ALA A 29 9.09 2.00 -2.29
CA ALA A 29 10.28 2.68 -1.80
C ALA A 29 10.28 2.78 -0.26
N ALA A 30 9.14 3.17 0.31
CA ALA A 30 8.99 3.27 1.77
C ALA A 30 9.15 1.89 2.43
N SER A 31 8.53 0.86 1.85
CA SER A 31 8.58 -0.50 2.39
C SER A 31 9.97 -1.11 2.32
N LYS A 32 10.70 -0.86 1.25
CA LYS A 32 12.10 -1.27 1.14
C LYS A 32 12.94 -0.66 2.26
N ASN A 33 12.57 0.53 2.70
CA ASN A 33 13.27 1.29 3.74
C ASN A 33 12.52 1.25 5.07
N TYR A 34 11.85 0.14 5.38
CA TYR A 34 11.01 0.03 6.58
C TYR A 34 11.79 0.20 7.89
N LYS A 35 13.11 0.03 7.86
CA LYS A 35 13.93 0.27 9.06
C LYS A 35 13.78 1.69 9.57
N TYR A 36 13.44 2.62 8.70
CA TYR A 36 13.35 4.05 9.05
C TYR A 36 12.01 4.68 8.67
N ILE A 37 11.27 4.10 7.74
CA ILE A 37 10.05 4.70 7.20
C ILE A 37 8.86 3.80 7.45
N THR A 38 7.73 4.41 7.82
CA THR A 38 6.46 3.72 8.05
C THR A 38 5.59 3.85 6.82
N PRO A 39 5.34 2.79 6.07
CA PRO A 39 4.39 2.83 4.95
C PRO A 39 2.99 2.46 5.43
N ILE A 40 1.98 3.20 4.99
CA ILE A 40 0.57 2.90 5.28
C ILE A 40 -0.18 2.88 3.96
N ILE A 41 -0.79 1.76 3.63
CA ILE A 41 -1.49 1.57 2.37
C ILE A 41 -3.01 1.52 2.53
N LYS A 42 -3.52 1.27 3.75
CA LYS A 42 -4.95 1.14 4.00
C LYS A 42 -5.41 2.06 5.13
N THR A 43 -6.58 2.66 4.92
CA THR A 43 -7.18 3.53 5.94
C THR A 43 -7.50 2.78 7.23
N GLU A 44 -7.77 1.49 7.15
CA GLU A 44 -8.03 0.66 8.34
C GLU A 44 -6.84 0.59 9.30
N ASP A 45 -5.65 0.95 8.83
CA ASP A 45 -4.43 0.92 9.65
C ASP A 45 -4.13 2.26 10.34
N TYR A 46 -4.92 3.29 10.10
CA TYR A 46 -4.70 4.60 10.71
C TYR A 46 -4.77 4.56 12.23
N SER A 47 -5.74 3.83 12.79
CA SER A 47 -5.86 3.70 14.25
C SER A 47 -4.67 2.96 14.85
N LYS A 48 -4.15 1.96 14.14
CA LYS A 48 -2.95 1.22 14.56
C LYS A 48 -1.71 2.11 14.54
N LEU A 49 -1.61 2.97 13.53
CA LEU A 49 -0.52 3.95 13.44
C LEU A 49 -0.56 4.92 14.62
N ILE A 50 -1.73 5.48 14.91
CA ILE A 50 -1.91 6.41 16.02
C ILE A 50 -1.57 5.73 17.35
N PHE A 51 -2.05 4.51 17.55
CA PHE A 51 -1.72 3.74 18.75
C PHE A 51 -0.22 3.54 18.91
N ASN A 52 0.46 3.16 17.81
CA ASN A 52 1.90 2.93 17.83
C ASN A 52 2.69 4.20 18.15
N LEU A 53 2.28 5.33 17.55
CA LEU A 53 2.90 6.64 17.81
C LEU A 53 2.72 7.06 19.28
N ASN A 54 1.53 6.88 19.83
CA ASN A 54 1.25 7.25 21.22
C ASN A 54 2.02 6.38 22.19
N LYS A 55 2.18 5.10 21.88
CA LYS A 55 2.93 4.15 22.70
C LYS A 55 4.43 4.46 22.73
N ASN A 56 4.96 5.02 21.67
CA ASN A 56 6.40 5.20 21.48
C ASN A 56 6.83 6.67 21.40
N ASN A 57 6.12 7.56 22.07
CA ASN A 57 6.47 8.98 22.16
C ASN A 57 6.60 9.68 20.80
N GLY A 58 5.68 9.39 19.88
CA GLY A 58 5.64 10.03 18.57
C GLY A 58 6.46 9.34 17.50
N GLU A 59 7.00 8.16 17.81
CA GLU A 59 7.75 7.35 16.85
C GLU A 59 7.04 6.01 16.62
N THR A 60 7.27 5.39 15.47
CA THR A 60 6.86 4.01 15.25
C THR A 60 8.00 3.06 15.59
N ASP A 61 7.69 1.84 16.03
CA ASP A 61 8.73 0.85 16.24
C ASP A 61 8.96 0.02 14.98
N ILE A 62 10.12 -0.65 14.91
CA ILE A 62 10.53 -1.40 13.72
C ILE A 62 9.62 -2.59 13.43
N THR A 63 9.07 -3.22 14.47
CA THR A 63 8.16 -4.35 14.30
C THR A 63 6.90 -3.91 13.58
N PHE A 64 6.34 -2.77 13.98
CA PHE A 64 5.18 -2.19 13.31
C PHE A 64 5.51 -1.82 11.86
N ARG A 65 6.65 -1.18 11.63
CA ARG A 65 7.06 -0.77 10.27
C ARG A 65 7.22 -1.97 9.35
N LYS A 66 7.83 -3.05 9.83
CA LYS A 66 7.98 -4.29 9.03
C LYS A 66 6.63 -4.91 8.71
N LYS A 67 5.71 -4.90 9.67
CA LYS A 67 4.35 -5.42 9.47
C LYS A 67 3.62 -4.63 8.40
N MET A 68 3.74 -3.31 8.44
CA MET A 68 3.10 -2.44 7.44
C MET A 68 3.75 -2.60 6.05
N ALA A 69 5.06 -2.77 5.99
CA ALA A 69 5.76 -3.05 4.73
C ALA A 69 5.31 -4.39 4.11
N THR A 70 5.14 -5.40 4.94
CA THR A 70 4.61 -6.70 4.50
C THR A 70 3.23 -6.54 3.90
N LYS A 71 2.39 -5.72 4.53
CA LYS A 71 1.04 -5.44 4.04
C LYS A 71 1.08 -4.70 2.70
N VAL A 72 2.02 -3.78 2.51
CA VAL A 72 2.20 -3.09 1.22
C VAL A 72 2.43 -4.10 0.10
N PHE A 73 3.34 -5.04 0.29
CA PHE A 73 3.64 -6.02 -0.75
C PHE A 73 2.47 -6.98 -1.00
N LYS A 74 1.74 -7.35 0.04
CA LYS A 74 0.54 -8.17 -0.11
C LYS A 74 -0.54 -7.43 -0.91
N GLU A 75 -0.82 -6.18 -0.56
CA GLU A 75 -1.83 -5.38 -1.25
C GLU A 75 -1.40 -5.06 -2.69
N SER A 76 -0.11 -4.82 -2.90
CA SER A 76 0.44 -4.61 -4.24
C SER A 76 0.27 -5.85 -5.11
N PHE A 77 0.48 -7.02 -4.55
CA PHE A 77 0.25 -8.28 -5.24
C PHE A 77 -1.23 -8.42 -5.67
N ILE A 78 -2.14 -8.15 -4.75
CA ILE A 78 -3.58 -8.22 -5.04
C ILE A 78 -3.95 -7.22 -6.14
N TYR A 79 -3.45 -6.00 -6.04
CA TYR A 79 -3.70 -4.94 -7.01
C TYR A 79 -3.19 -5.31 -8.40
N ASP A 80 -1.95 -5.77 -8.47
CA ASP A 80 -1.33 -6.17 -9.74
C ASP A 80 -2.04 -7.37 -10.34
N ASN A 81 -2.52 -8.30 -9.53
CA ASN A 81 -3.26 -9.46 -9.99
C ASN A 81 -4.58 -9.05 -10.65
N LEU A 82 -5.26 -8.05 -10.09
CA LEU A 82 -6.48 -7.51 -10.70
C LEU A 82 -6.18 -6.90 -12.07
N ILE A 83 -5.10 -6.14 -12.18
CA ILE A 83 -4.68 -5.53 -13.44
C ILE A 83 -4.30 -6.59 -14.46
N TYR A 84 -3.50 -7.58 -14.03
CA TYR A 84 -3.08 -8.70 -14.87
C TYR A 84 -4.30 -9.42 -15.45
N ARG A 85 -5.27 -9.75 -14.62
CA ARG A 85 -6.47 -10.46 -15.06
C ARG A 85 -7.27 -9.64 -16.06
N TRP A 86 -7.39 -8.34 -15.82
CA TRP A 86 -8.10 -7.46 -16.74
C TRP A 86 -7.42 -7.41 -18.11
N PHE A 87 -6.09 -7.28 -18.14
CA PHE A 87 -5.34 -7.33 -19.40
C PHE A 87 -5.51 -8.66 -20.11
N ASP A 88 -5.49 -9.75 -19.39
CA ASP A 88 -5.61 -11.08 -19.94
C ASP A 88 -7.01 -11.32 -20.52
N GLU A 89 -8.05 -10.87 -19.82
CA GLU A 89 -9.44 -10.97 -20.30
C GLU A 89 -9.69 -10.13 -21.54
N SER A 90 -9.09 -8.96 -21.61
CA SER A 90 -9.28 -8.04 -22.74
C SER A 90 -8.66 -8.53 -24.05
N LYS A 91 -7.84 -9.56 -23.99
CA LYS A 91 -7.32 -10.24 -25.20
C LYS A 91 -8.38 -11.04 -25.93
N LYS A 92 -9.43 -11.38 -25.26
CA LYS A 92 -10.53 -12.18 -25.80
C LYS A 92 -11.53 -11.27 -26.49
#